data_a24fc744a26777264d5088e81bb87d8a
#
_entry.id   a24fc744a26777264d5088e81bb87d8a
#
_cell.length_a   1.000
_cell.length_b   1.000
_cell.length_c   1.000
_cell.angle_alpha   90.00
_cell.angle_beta   90.00
_cell.angle_gamma   90.00
#
_symmetry.space_group_name_H-M   'P 1'
#
loop_
_entity.id
_entity.type
_entity.pdbx_description
1 polymer ?
#
loop_
_entity_poly.entity_id
_entity_poly.type
_entity_poly.pdbx_seq_one_letter_code
_entity_poly.pdbx_strand_id
1 'polypeptide(L)'
;MAQSLEFATAKNLRSVTSYLDYYTVLNTLRAILLTNPHVAWDDGALLETTHTKTINIAVGIVSQFDKPIAEKANKHITHLKAFRELISYRALSSGDAFPKADIDVIGFCRLCAEIAQMQSELLEASVLKNAKGTFTLSTEAIERICNVEIEGFRFYDKEDRYRMGYLQRKYPLPTNILHIMSEGHVEDFFGSWCAKDEAEGQFSPDENWSVIFDVP
;
A
#
# COMPACT_ATOMS: atom_id res chain seq x y z
N MET A 1 -5.02 -4.29 4.78
CA MET A 1 -6.11 -4.41 3.76
C MET A 1 -6.15 -5.77 3.09
N ALA A 2 -5.04 -6.32 2.61
CA ALA A 2 -5.04 -7.65 1.98
C ALA A 2 -5.63 -8.74 2.89
N GLN A 3 -5.21 -8.81 4.14
CA GLN A 3 -5.79 -9.73 5.12
C GLN A 3 -7.26 -9.49 5.42
N SER A 4 -7.65 -8.21 5.55
CA SER A 4 -9.07 -7.89 5.73
C SER A 4 -9.89 -8.37 4.54
N LEU A 5 -9.30 -8.33 3.32
CA LEU A 5 -9.90 -8.86 2.11
C LEU A 5 -10.04 -10.38 2.18
N GLU A 6 -9.00 -11.09 2.57
CA GLU A 6 -9.03 -12.55 2.73
C GLU A 6 -10.07 -12.97 3.77
N PHE A 7 -10.08 -12.31 4.93
CA PHE A 7 -11.08 -12.55 5.97
C PHE A 7 -12.49 -12.29 5.46
N ALA A 8 -12.74 -11.15 4.82
CA ALA A 8 -14.05 -10.80 4.28
C ALA A 8 -14.53 -11.80 3.22
N THR A 9 -13.60 -12.28 2.38
CA THR A 9 -13.86 -13.30 1.37
C THR A 9 -14.21 -14.64 2.02
N ALA A 10 -13.44 -15.08 2.99
CA ALA A 10 -13.67 -16.32 3.73
C ALA A 10 -15.01 -16.31 4.49
N LYS A 11 -15.42 -15.14 4.99
CA LYS A 11 -16.70 -14.95 5.69
C LYS A 11 -17.86 -14.56 4.76
N ASN A 12 -17.65 -14.54 3.44
CA ASN A 12 -18.65 -14.16 2.43
C ASN A 12 -19.29 -12.77 2.68
N LEU A 13 -18.48 -11.81 3.15
CA LEU A 13 -18.92 -10.44 3.40
C LEU A 13 -18.91 -9.62 2.10
N ARG A 14 -19.82 -9.90 1.20
CA ARG A 14 -19.80 -9.45 -0.21
C ARG A 14 -19.69 -7.94 -0.41
N SER A 15 -20.46 -7.16 0.33
CA SER A 15 -20.39 -5.69 0.24
C SER A 15 -19.05 -5.14 0.73
N VAL A 16 -18.51 -5.71 1.81
CA VAL A 16 -17.19 -5.32 2.36
C VAL A 16 -16.06 -5.75 1.42
N THR A 17 -16.15 -6.96 0.86
CA THR A 17 -15.15 -7.49 -0.08
C THR A 17 -14.93 -6.55 -1.25
N SER A 18 -15.99 -6.01 -1.86
CA SER A 18 -15.85 -5.09 -3.00
C SER A 18 -15.13 -3.78 -2.66
N TYR A 19 -15.27 -3.27 -1.44
CA TYR A 19 -14.49 -2.15 -0.96
C TYR A 19 -13.03 -2.53 -0.79
N LEU A 20 -12.78 -3.66 -0.15
CA LEU A 20 -11.44 -4.12 0.15
C LEU A 20 -10.67 -4.46 -1.13
N ASP A 21 -11.30 -5.11 -2.11
CA ASP A 21 -10.72 -5.36 -3.44
C ASP A 21 -10.19 -4.06 -4.06
N TYR A 22 -11.07 -3.07 -4.17
CA TYR A 22 -10.71 -1.80 -4.78
C TYR A 22 -9.61 -1.05 -4.03
N TYR A 23 -9.74 -0.92 -2.70
CA TYR A 23 -8.78 -0.13 -1.92
C TYR A 23 -7.46 -0.86 -1.68
N THR A 24 -7.43 -2.18 -1.68
CA THR A 24 -6.19 -2.96 -1.65
C THR A 24 -5.38 -2.67 -2.91
N VAL A 25 -6.00 -2.77 -4.08
CA VAL A 25 -5.35 -2.42 -5.35
C VAL A 25 -4.91 -0.95 -5.37
N LEU A 26 -5.79 -0.02 -5.00
CA LEU A 26 -5.48 1.41 -5.03
C LEU A 26 -4.28 1.76 -4.16
N ASN A 27 -4.19 1.20 -2.95
CA ASN A 27 -3.06 1.46 -2.06
C ASN A 27 -1.75 0.88 -2.62
N THR A 28 -1.79 -0.28 -3.25
CA THR A 28 -0.61 -0.86 -3.88
C THR A 28 -0.17 -0.04 -5.11
N LEU A 29 -1.11 0.48 -5.89
CA LEU A 29 -0.81 1.42 -6.97
C LEU A 29 -0.21 2.72 -6.46
N ARG A 30 -0.63 3.21 -5.28
CA ARG A 30 0.01 4.34 -4.62
C ARG A 30 1.45 4.05 -4.25
N ALA A 31 1.76 2.84 -3.79
CA ALA A 31 3.14 2.45 -3.51
C ALA A 31 4.02 2.54 -4.76
N ILE A 32 3.56 2.03 -5.92
CA ILE A 32 4.27 2.20 -7.20
C ILE A 32 4.49 3.68 -7.53
N LEU A 33 3.47 4.51 -7.33
CA LEU A 33 3.54 5.93 -7.63
C LEU A 33 4.57 6.64 -6.74
N LEU A 34 4.56 6.35 -5.44
CA LEU A 34 5.40 7.00 -4.44
C LEU A 34 6.87 6.56 -4.53
N THR A 35 7.16 5.41 -5.10
CA THR A 35 8.51 4.88 -5.27
C THR A 35 9.09 5.13 -6.66
N ASN A 36 8.30 5.71 -7.59
CA ASN A 36 8.77 5.93 -8.96
C ASN A 36 9.69 7.15 -9.05
N PRO A 37 10.93 7.00 -9.55
CA PRO A 37 11.90 8.10 -9.62
C PRO A 37 11.53 9.21 -10.61
N HIS A 38 10.61 8.95 -11.55
CA HIS A 38 10.18 9.91 -12.56
C HIS A 38 8.90 10.67 -12.18
N VAL A 39 8.30 10.34 -11.05
CA VAL A 39 7.12 11.05 -10.56
C VAL A 39 7.56 12.15 -9.59
N ALA A 40 7.24 13.41 -9.93
CA ALA A 40 7.56 14.54 -9.06
C ALA A 40 6.78 14.47 -7.76
N TRP A 41 7.47 14.65 -6.64
CA TRP A 41 6.86 14.69 -5.31
C TRP A 41 6.09 15.97 -5.03
N ASP A 42 6.52 17.07 -5.64
CA ASP A 42 5.87 18.39 -5.61
C ASP A 42 5.43 18.79 -4.18
N ASP A 43 6.41 18.82 -3.27
CA ASP A 43 6.24 19.14 -1.83
C ASP A 43 5.13 18.32 -1.12
N GLY A 44 4.89 17.10 -1.58
CA GLY A 44 3.87 16.22 -0.99
C GLY A 44 2.51 16.27 -1.69
N ALA A 45 2.29 17.13 -2.67
CA ALA A 45 1.04 17.16 -3.45
C ALA A 45 0.74 15.82 -4.14
N LEU A 46 1.77 14.97 -4.32
CA LEU A 46 1.60 13.61 -4.80
C LEU A 46 0.71 12.76 -3.90
N LEU A 47 0.71 13.01 -2.59
CA LEU A 47 -0.12 12.28 -1.62
C LEU A 47 -1.62 12.59 -1.78
N GLU A 48 -1.95 13.78 -2.27
CA GLU A 48 -3.33 14.25 -2.51
C GLU A 48 -3.86 13.86 -3.88
N THR A 49 -3.12 13.03 -4.62
CA THR A 49 -3.48 12.63 -5.97
C THR A 49 -4.82 11.87 -5.99
N THR A 50 -5.71 12.28 -6.88
CA THR A 50 -7.02 11.62 -7.04
C THR A 50 -6.88 10.17 -7.47
N HIS A 51 -7.86 9.33 -7.13
CA HIS A 51 -7.87 7.91 -7.50
C HIS A 51 -7.65 7.69 -9.00
N THR A 52 -8.31 8.48 -9.85
CA THR A 52 -8.17 8.35 -11.30
C THR A 52 -6.75 8.67 -11.78
N LYS A 53 -6.16 9.74 -11.24
CA LYS A 53 -4.79 10.13 -11.59
C LYS A 53 -3.79 9.08 -11.10
N THR A 54 -3.96 8.57 -9.86
CA THR A 54 -3.14 7.47 -9.31
C THR A 54 -3.18 6.24 -10.22
N ILE A 55 -4.37 5.80 -10.60
CA ILE A 55 -4.56 4.62 -11.46
C ILE A 55 -3.86 4.85 -12.81
N ASN A 56 -4.10 5.97 -13.48
CA ASN A 56 -3.55 6.24 -14.80
C ASN A 56 -2.02 6.27 -14.79
N ILE A 57 -1.40 6.91 -13.80
CA ILE A 57 0.06 6.98 -13.69
C ILE A 57 0.62 5.59 -13.37
N ALA A 58 0.09 4.90 -12.37
CA ALA A 58 0.60 3.59 -11.97
C ALA A 58 0.44 2.53 -13.07
N VAL A 59 -0.70 2.50 -13.76
CA VAL A 59 -0.89 1.62 -14.93
C VAL A 59 0.10 1.98 -16.06
N GLY A 60 0.36 3.27 -16.27
CA GLY A 60 1.40 3.73 -17.20
C GLY A 60 2.79 3.21 -16.84
N ILE A 61 3.13 3.17 -15.54
CA ILE A 61 4.40 2.60 -15.06
C ILE A 61 4.43 1.09 -15.31
N VAL A 62 3.40 0.35 -14.93
CA VAL A 62 3.30 -1.09 -15.18
C VAL A 62 3.42 -1.41 -16.68
N SER A 63 2.88 -0.56 -17.56
CA SER A 63 2.94 -0.75 -19.01
C SER A 63 4.34 -0.65 -19.59
N GLN A 64 5.28 -0.07 -18.86
CA GLN A 64 6.71 -0.03 -19.27
C GLN A 64 7.37 -1.40 -19.10
N PHE A 65 6.85 -2.23 -18.19
CA PHE A 65 7.32 -3.60 -17.97
C PHE A 65 6.55 -4.60 -18.82
N ASP A 66 5.22 -4.52 -18.79
CA ASP A 66 4.34 -5.43 -19.55
C ASP A 66 3.03 -4.73 -19.94
N LYS A 67 2.90 -4.42 -21.22
CA LYS A 67 1.73 -3.73 -21.75
C LYS A 67 0.44 -4.57 -21.67
N PRO A 68 0.42 -5.85 -22.07
CA PRO A 68 -0.74 -6.72 -21.88
C PRO A 68 -1.25 -6.79 -20.43
N ILE A 69 -0.35 -6.94 -19.47
CA ILE A 69 -0.70 -6.94 -18.04
C ILE A 69 -1.31 -5.60 -17.63
N ALA A 70 -0.70 -4.48 -18.06
CA ALA A 70 -1.23 -3.15 -17.74
C ALA A 70 -2.62 -2.90 -18.33
N GLU A 71 -2.89 -3.31 -19.57
CA GLU A 71 -4.21 -3.21 -20.20
C GLU A 71 -5.25 -4.05 -19.47
N LYS A 72 -4.90 -5.29 -19.10
CA LYS A 72 -5.76 -6.17 -18.29
C LYS A 72 -6.03 -5.54 -16.93
N ALA A 73 -4.99 -5.05 -16.25
CA ALA A 73 -5.10 -4.40 -14.95
C ALA A 73 -6.01 -3.16 -14.99
N ASN A 74 -5.83 -2.28 -15.98
CA ASN A 74 -6.66 -1.08 -16.13
C ASN A 74 -8.15 -1.41 -16.27
N LYS A 75 -8.47 -2.40 -17.12
CA LYS A 75 -9.85 -2.89 -17.28
C LYS A 75 -10.42 -3.39 -15.96
N HIS A 76 -9.62 -4.13 -15.23
CA HIS A 76 -10.03 -4.71 -13.95
C HIS A 76 -10.21 -3.66 -12.86
N ILE A 77 -9.26 -2.73 -12.70
CA ILE A 77 -9.35 -1.65 -11.72
C ILE A 77 -10.58 -0.78 -11.98
N THR A 78 -10.87 -0.49 -13.25
CA THR A 78 -12.08 0.23 -13.65
C THR A 78 -13.35 -0.53 -13.21
N HIS A 79 -13.33 -1.84 -13.35
CA HIS A 79 -14.44 -2.71 -12.91
C HIS A 79 -14.59 -2.68 -11.37
N LEU A 80 -13.48 -2.88 -10.62
CA LEU A 80 -13.50 -2.80 -9.16
C LEU A 80 -14.00 -1.44 -8.66
N LYS A 81 -13.59 -0.35 -9.32
CA LYS A 81 -14.09 1.00 -9.02
C LYS A 81 -15.60 1.09 -9.21
N ALA A 82 -16.11 0.61 -10.34
CA ALA A 82 -17.52 0.63 -10.64
C ALA A 82 -18.32 -0.19 -9.62
N PHE A 83 -17.84 -1.36 -9.22
CA PHE A 83 -18.45 -2.17 -8.17
C PHE A 83 -18.54 -1.46 -6.84
N ARG A 84 -17.43 -0.89 -6.40
CA ARG A 84 -17.38 -0.11 -5.16
C ARG A 84 -18.38 1.05 -5.19
N GLU A 85 -18.45 1.79 -6.29
CA GLU A 85 -19.40 2.90 -6.46
C GLU A 85 -20.86 2.42 -6.45
N LEU A 86 -21.12 1.30 -7.10
CA LEU A 86 -22.46 0.73 -7.18
C LEU A 86 -22.97 0.30 -5.79
N ILE A 87 -22.13 -0.39 -5.00
CA ILE A 87 -22.47 -0.79 -3.64
C ILE A 87 -22.62 0.44 -2.73
N SER A 88 -21.75 1.45 -2.88
CA SER A 88 -21.78 2.64 -2.03
C SER A 88 -23.00 3.52 -2.25
N TYR A 89 -23.44 3.66 -3.51
CA TYR A 89 -24.40 4.71 -3.89
C TYR A 89 -25.72 4.17 -4.47
N ARG A 90 -25.76 2.91 -4.86
CA ARG A 90 -26.95 2.30 -5.49
C ARG A 90 -27.66 1.27 -4.63
N ALA A 91 -27.14 1.00 -3.43
CA ALA A 91 -27.77 0.21 -2.38
C ALA A 91 -28.34 -1.15 -2.83
N LEU A 92 -27.62 -1.88 -3.65
CA LEU A 92 -28.00 -3.26 -3.97
C LEU A 92 -27.56 -4.15 -2.80
N SER A 93 -28.52 -4.52 -1.96
CA SER A 93 -28.30 -5.15 -0.66
C SER A 93 -27.71 -6.56 -0.73
N SER A 94 -27.86 -7.28 -1.83
CA SER A 94 -27.40 -8.68 -1.93
C SER A 94 -26.01 -8.82 -2.50
N GLY A 95 -25.55 -7.91 -3.36
CA GLY A 95 -24.30 -8.08 -4.11
C GLY A 95 -24.27 -9.29 -5.07
N ASP A 96 -25.39 -10.06 -5.13
CA ASP A 96 -25.46 -11.31 -5.89
C ASP A 96 -25.56 -11.10 -7.40
N ALA A 97 -25.99 -9.91 -7.81
CA ALA A 97 -26.19 -9.57 -9.23
C ALA A 97 -24.90 -9.18 -9.96
N PHE A 98 -23.77 -9.10 -9.23
CA PHE A 98 -22.52 -8.66 -9.85
C PHE A 98 -21.68 -9.86 -10.29
N PRO A 99 -21.29 -9.91 -11.56
CA PRO A 99 -20.30 -10.87 -11.99
C PRO A 99 -19.02 -10.58 -11.19
N LYS A 100 -18.50 -11.57 -10.48
CA LYS A 100 -17.18 -11.47 -9.86
C LYS A 100 -16.20 -11.10 -10.96
N ALA A 101 -15.41 -10.06 -10.73
CA ALA A 101 -14.29 -9.79 -11.60
C ALA A 101 -13.36 -10.99 -11.53
N ASP A 102 -13.02 -11.54 -12.69
CA ASP A 102 -12.03 -12.63 -12.80
C ASP A 102 -10.63 -12.06 -12.65
N ILE A 103 -10.33 -11.59 -11.42
CA ILE A 103 -9.04 -11.02 -11.06
C ILE A 103 -8.53 -11.72 -9.82
N ASP A 104 -7.33 -12.20 -9.90
CA ASP A 104 -6.49 -12.42 -8.73
C ASP A 104 -5.99 -11.06 -8.21
N VAL A 105 -6.77 -10.45 -7.31
CA VAL A 105 -6.44 -9.16 -6.69
C VAL A 105 -5.13 -9.25 -5.91
N ILE A 106 -4.92 -10.32 -5.17
CA ILE A 106 -3.71 -10.51 -4.35
C ILE A 106 -2.49 -10.71 -5.24
N GLY A 107 -2.57 -11.57 -6.27
CA GLY A 107 -1.47 -11.75 -7.23
C GLY A 107 -1.11 -10.46 -7.97
N PHE A 108 -2.10 -9.66 -8.35
CA PHE A 108 -1.82 -8.35 -8.92
C PHE A 108 -1.16 -7.39 -7.92
N CYS A 109 -1.60 -7.38 -6.66
CA CYS A 109 -0.98 -6.57 -5.62
C CYS A 109 0.45 -7.01 -5.33
N ARG A 110 0.76 -8.31 -5.35
CA ARG A 110 2.14 -8.82 -5.25
C ARG A 110 3.02 -8.28 -6.36
N LEU A 111 2.61 -8.42 -7.62
CA LEU A 111 3.35 -7.85 -8.75
C LEU A 111 3.62 -6.34 -8.57
N CYS A 112 2.62 -5.59 -8.15
CA CYS A 112 2.76 -4.16 -7.90
C CYS A 112 3.72 -3.86 -6.73
N ALA A 113 3.71 -4.68 -5.69
CA ALA A 113 4.62 -4.56 -4.55
C ALA A 113 6.08 -4.82 -4.97
N GLU A 114 6.31 -5.84 -5.81
CA GLU A 114 7.64 -6.13 -6.38
C GLU A 114 8.17 -4.97 -7.21
N ILE A 115 7.33 -4.38 -8.07
CA ILE A 115 7.70 -3.20 -8.85
C ILE A 115 8.05 -2.03 -7.92
N ALA A 116 7.22 -1.77 -6.91
CA ALA A 116 7.45 -0.69 -5.95
C ALA A 116 8.74 -0.91 -5.16
N GLN A 117 9.02 -2.14 -4.74
CA GLN A 117 10.26 -2.49 -4.06
C GLN A 117 11.48 -2.26 -4.94
N MET A 118 11.48 -2.78 -6.17
CA MET A 118 12.57 -2.56 -7.12
C MET A 118 12.83 -1.06 -7.34
N GLN A 119 11.78 -0.27 -7.52
CA GLN A 119 11.89 1.18 -7.68
C GLN A 119 12.49 1.85 -6.43
N SER A 120 12.06 1.42 -5.24
CA SER A 120 12.58 1.91 -3.96
C SER A 120 14.08 1.63 -3.81
N GLU A 121 14.52 0.43 -4.16
CA GLU A 121 15.94 0.04 -4.14
C GLU A 121 16.78 0.87 -5.13
N LEU A 122 16.24 1.12 -6.33
CA LEU A 122 16.90 1.97 -7.32
C LEU A 122 17.02 3.42 -6.83
N LEU A 123 15.97 3.96 -6.21
CA LEU A 123 16.00 5.29 -5.60
C LEU A 123 17.04 5.36 -4.51
N GLU A 124 17.06 4.39 -3.60
CA GLU A 124 18.03 4.34 -2.51
C GLU A 124 19.46 4.25 -3.02
N ALA A 125 19.73 3.35 -3.96
CA ALA A 125 21.04 3.23 -4.59
C ALA A 125 21.48 4.55 -5.26
N SER A 126 20.54 5.24 -5.91
CA SER A 126 20.79 6.55 -6.52
C SER A 126 21.09 7.62 -5.48
N VAL A 127 20.35 7.65 -4.37
CA VAL A 127 20.59 8.58 -3.27
C VAL A 127 21.95 8.33 -2.64
N LEU A 128 22.29 7.09 -2.30
CA LEU A 128 23.58 6.73 -1.73
C LEU A 128 24.76 7.10 -2.64
N LYS A 129 24.59 6.95 -3.95
CA LYS A 129 25.64 7.27 -4.93
C LYS A 129 25.82 8.77 -5.14
N ASN A 130 24.74 9.54 -5.17
CA ASN A 130 24.75 10.90 -5.69
C ASN A 130 24.56 11.97 -4.59
N ALA A 131 24.01 11.62 -3.44
CA ALA A 131 23.77 12.58 -2.39
C ALA A 131 25.06 13.00 -1.70
N LYS A 132 25.22 14.31 -1.53
CA LYS A 132 26.31 14.89 -0.75
C LYS A 132 25.81 15.14 0.66
N GLY A 133 26.23 14.32 1.60
CA GLY A 133 25.89 14.46 3.02
C GLY A 133 25.07 13.30 3.58
N THR A 134 24.80 13.38 4.87
CA THR A 134 23.94 12.42 5.58
C THR A 134 22.49 12.89 5.50
N PHE A 135 21.63 12.06 4.97
CA PHE A 135 20.19 12.24 5.13
C PHE A 135 19.79 11.82 6.54
N THR A 136 19.13 12.68 7.26
CA THR A 136 18.48 12.34 8.52
C THR A 136 17.03 12.72 8.42
N LEU A 137 16.15 11.77 8.73
CA LEU A 137 14.73 12.06 8.88
C LEU A 137 14.55 12.89 10.16
N SER A 138 14.23 14.17 10.04
CA SER A 138 14.12 15.04 11.20
C SER A 138 12.87 14.72 12.03
N THR A 139 12.95 14.97 13.33
CA THR A 139 11.78 14.80 14.21
C THR A 139 10.61 15.66 13.76
N GLU A 140 10.87 16.89 13.29
CA GLU A 140 9.85 17.79 12.78
C GLU A 140 9.14 17.23 11.54
N ALA A 141 9.90 16.58 10.65
CA ALA A 141 9.31 15.92 9.47
C ALA A 141 8.41 14.75 9.88
N ILE A 142 8.84 13.96 10.86
CA ILE A 142 8.05 12.84 11.40
C ILE A 142 6.77 13.37 12.04
N GLU A 143 6.87 14.37 12.90
CA GLU A 143 5.70 14.94 13.57
C GLU A 143 4.71 15.53 12.55
N ARG A 144 5.19 16.14 11.48
CA ARG A 144 4.33 16.67 10.41
C ARG A 144 3.62 15.56 9.64
N ILE A 145 4.27 14.41 9.42
CA ILE A 145 3.67 13.26 8.74
C ILE A 145 2.58 12.64 9.61
N CYS A 146 2.83 12.53 10.93
CA CYS A 146 1.90 11.91 11.86
C CYS A 146 0.72 12.79 12.27
N ASN A 147 0.80 14.11 12.04
CA ASN A 147 -0.29 15.04 12.28
C ASN A 147 -1.09 15.27 11.00
N VAL A 148 -2.33 14.80 10.99
CA VAL A 148 -3.24 14.97 9.88
C VAL A 148 -4.38 15.90 10.30
N GLU A 149 -4.66 16.91 9.47
CA GLU A 149 -5.83 17.78 9.64
C GLU A 149 -6.82 17.55 8.50
N ILE A 150 -8.04 17.16 8.84
CA ILE A 150 -9.13 16.96 7.88
C ILE A 150 -10.35 17.74 8.37
N GLU A 151 -10.84 18.67 7.58
CA GLU A 151 -12.03 19.47 7.89
C GLU A 151 -11.96 20.19 9.26
N GLY A 152 -10.76 20.64 9.66
CA GLY A 152 -10.51 21.29 10.94
C GLY A 152 -10.33 20.33 12.12
N PHE A 153 -10.50 19.05 11.93
CA PHE A 153 -10.18 18.03 12.92
C PHE A 153 -8.73 17.60 12.82
N ARG A 154 -8.03 17.61 13.94
CA ARG A 154 -6.64 17.15 14.02
C ARG A 154 -6.58 15.73 14.55
N PHE A 155 -5.87 14.89 13.85
CA PHE A 155 -5.57 13.51 14.21
C PHE A 155 -4.07 13.37 14.37
N TYR A 156 -3.65 12.77 15.47
CA TYR A 156 -2.28 12.33 15.67
C TYR A 156 -2.23 10.82 15.62
N ASP A 157 -1.58 10.28 14.57
CA ASP A 157 -1.44 8.85 14.43
C ASP A 157 -0.22 8.37 15.23
N LYS A 158 -0.47 7.77 16.39
CA LYS A 158 0.56 7.22 17.26
C LYS A 158 1.27 6.03 16.63
N GLU A 159 0.55 5.22 15.88
CA GLU A 159 1.09 4.04 15.22
C GLU A 159 2.02 4.46 14.07
N ASP A 160 1.61 5.43 13.28
CA ASP A 160 2.49 6.00 12.26
C ASP A 160 3.73 6.66 12.89
N ARG A 161 3.58 7.33 14.03
CA ARG A 161 4.73 7.88 14.77
C ARG A 161 5.71 6.78 15.19
N TYR A 162 5.20 5.66 15.65
CA TYR A 162 6.01 4.50 16.00
C TYR A 162 6.75 3.92 14.79
N ARG A 163 6.05 3.69 13.68
CA ARG A 163 6.62 3.20 12.40
C ARG A 163 7.69 4.15 11.87
N MET A 164 7.43 5.45 11.87
CA MET A 164 8.41 6.45 11.45
C MET A 164 9.63 6.47 12.36
N GLY A 165 9.45 6.30 13.67
CA GLY A 165 10.54 6.15 14.64
C GLY A 165 11.38 4.90 14.37
N TYR A 166 10.75 3.81 13.95
CA TYR A 166 11.45 2.61 13.53
C TYR A 166 12.30 2.86 12.27
N LEU A 167 11.73 3.48 11.23
CA LEU A 167 12.45 3.84 10.00
C LEU A 167 13.60 4.82 10.28
N GLN A 168 13.41 5.78 11.17
CA GLN A 168 14.46 6.71 11.59
C GLN A 168 15.66 5.98 12.22
N ARG A 169 15.41 4.95 13.02
CA ARG A 169 16.48 4.15 13.63
C ARG A 169 17.23 3.29 12.60
N LYS A 170 16.56 2.92 11.52
CA LYS A 170 17.13 2.13 10.42
C LYS A 170 17.93 2.95 9.41
N TYR A 171 17.71 4.26 9.39
CA TYR A 171 18.46 5.14 8.50
C TYR A 171 19.96 5.22 8.93
N PRO A 172 20.94 5.19 8.03
CA PRO A 172 20.83 5.21 6.56
C PRO A 172 20.81 3.82 5.90
N LEU A 173 20.49 2.79 6.64
CA LEU A 173 20.46 1.44 6.09
C LEU A 173 19.32 1.30 5.07
N PRO A 174 19.51 0.47 4.02
CA PRO A 174 18.47 0.21 3.05
C PRO A 174 17.16 -0.20 3.73
N THR A 175 16.05 0.30 3.23
CA THR A 175 14.71 0.03 3.79
C THR A 175 14.09 -1.25 3.24
N ASN A 176 14.88 -2.08 2.57
CA ASN A 176 14.41 -3.34 2.06
C ASN A 176 14.09 -4.31 3.21
N ILE A 177 12.81 -4.47 3.49
CA ILE A 177 12.30 -5.32 4.55
C ILE A 177 12.76 -6.78 4.37
N LEU A 178 12.84 -7.26 3.12
CA LEU A 178 13.17 -8.65 2.83
C LEU A 178 14.64 -9.00 3.05
N HIS A 179 15.55 -8.04 2.89
CA HIS A 179 16.98 -8.32 2.94
C HIS A 179 17.67 -7.88 4.23
N ILE A 180 17.04 -7.01 5.02
CA ILE A 180 17.74 -6.31 6.10
C ILE A 180 17.06 -6.51 7.44
N MET A 181 15.79 -6.78 7.45
CA MET A 181 15.09 -7.05 8.69
C MET A 181 15.30 -8.50 9.08
N SER A 182 15.83 -8.72 10.28
CA SER A 182 15.67 -10.01 10.96
C SER A 182 14.19 -10.23 11.23
N GLU A 183 13.80 -11.49 11.43
CA GLU A 183 12.44 -11.89 11.77
C GLU A 183 11.81 -11.00 12.85
N GLY A 184 12.49 -10.79 13.98
CA GLY A 184 12.01 -9.89 15.02
C GLY A 184 11.81 -8.43 14.60
N HIS A 185 12.56 -7.92 13.63
CA HIS A 185 12.36 -6.58 13.11
C HIS A 185 11.14 -6.49 12.17
N VAL A 186 10.85 -7.55 11.46
CA VAL A 186 9.63 -7.64 10.64
C VAL A 186 8.43 -7.72 11.55
N GLU A 187 8.50 -8.55 12.58
CA GLU A 187 7.47 -8.68 13.61
C GLU A 187 7.17 -7.35 14.28
N ASP A 188 8.18 -6.65 14.79
CA ASP A 188 8.04 -5.32 15.39
C ASP A 188 7.40 -4.31 14.43
N PHE A 189 7.79 -4.33 13.15
CA PHE A 189 7.26 -3.41 12.16
C PHE A 189 5.79 -3.68 11.87
N PHE A 190 5.42 -4.93 11.64
CA PHE A 190 4.03 -5.30 11.36
C PHE A 190 3.17 -5.33 12.61
N GLY A 191 3.74 -5.68 13.77
CA GLY A 191 3.06 -5.66 15.05
C GLY A 191 2.54 -4.28 15.41
N SER A 192 3.23 -3.20 15.00
CA SER A 192 2.75 -1.83 15.19
C SER A 192 1.43 -1.52 14.46
N TRP A 193 0.96 -2.38 13.56
CA TRP A 193 -0.33 -2.26 12.88
C TRP A 193 -1.46 -2.99 13.63
N CYS A 194 -1.14 -3.67 14.71
CA CYS A 194 -2.11 -4.38 15.53
C CYS A 194 -2.60 -3.51 16.68
N ALA A 195 -3.91 -3.52 16.92
CA ALA A 195 -4.47 -2.77 18.03
C ALA A 195 -4.14 -3.40 19.40
N LYS A 196 -3.91 -4.73 19.44
CA LYS A 196 -3.54 -5.50 20.65
C LYS A 196 -2.79 -6.75 20.22
N ASP A 197 -1.62 -6.98 20.79
CA ASP A 197 -0.69 -8.02 20.39
C ASP A 197 -1.10 -9.45 20.76
N GLU A 198 -2.06 -9.63 21.68
CA GLU A 198 -2.38 -10.95 22.27
C GLU A 198 -3.85 -11.37 22.12
N ALA A 199 -4.64 -10.72 21.29
CA ALA A 199 -6.03 -11.10 21.12
C ALA A 199 -6.17 -12.23 20.11
N GLU A 200 -6.92 -13.28 20.48
CA GLU A 200 -7.21 -14.42 19.60
C GLU A 200 -7.82 -13.97 18.26
N GLY A 201 -7.27 -14.45 17.15
CA GLY A 201 -7.70 -14.11 15.80
C GLY A 201 -7.21 -12.76 15.29
N GLN A 202 -6.23 -12.15 15.96
CA GLN A 202 -5.55 -10.95 15.45
C GLN A 202 -4.52 -11.25 14.38
N PHE A 203 -4.09 -10.20 13.75
CA PHE A 203 -3.02 -10.19 12.78
C PHE A 203 -1.73 -10.73 13.41
N SER A 204 -1.24 -11.85 12.90
CA SER A 204 0.09 -12.35 13.21
C SER A 204 1.05 -11.86 12.12
N PRO A 205 2.01 -10.98 12.44
CA PRO A 205 3.02 -10.54 11.48
C PRO A 205 3.78 -11.72 10.86
N ASP A 206 4.15 -12.71 11.68
CA ASP A 206 4.93 -13.88 11.27
C ASP A 206 4.21 -14.75 10.26
N GLU A 207 2.90 -14.88 10.39
CA GLU A 207 2.10 -15.73 9.51
C GLU A 207 1.63 -15.01 8.26
N ASN A 208 1.58 -13.68 8.29
CA ASN A 208 0.80 -12.93 7.32
C ASN A 208 1.57 -11.86 6.53
N TRP A 209 2.82 -11.55 6.91
CA TRP A 209 3.62 -10.58 6.17
C TRP A 209 3.87 -11.04 4.71
N SER A 210 3.94 -12.34 4.50
CA SER A 210 4.14 -12.96 3.19
C SER A 210 2.99 -12.70 2.20
N VAL A 211 1.80 -12.37 2.65
CA VAL A 211 0.63 -12.14 1.76
C VAL A 211 0.95 -11.15 0.63
N ILE A 212 1.76 -10.14 0.92
CA ILE A 212 2.17 -9.13 -0.08
C ILE A 212 3.65 -9.27 -0.46
N PHE A 213 4.50 -9.68 0.47
CA PHE A 213 5.95 -9.69 0.30
C PHE A 213 6.54 -11.07 0.00
N ASP A 214 5.71 -12.11 -0.06
CA ASP A 214 6.15 -13.44 -0.45
C ASP A 214 6.45 -13.43 -1.96
N VAL A 215 7.69 -13.17 -2.25
CA VAL A 215 8.23 -13.28 -3.61
C VAL A 215 8.74 -14.70 -3.76
N PRO A 216 8.25 -15.48 -4.76
CA PRO A 216 8.69 -16.84 -4.99
C PRO A 216 10.17 -16.96 -5.36
#